data_c135795ef6c49b87ac04f29f84ed6e0c
#
_entry.id   c135795ef6c49b87ac04f29f84ed6e0c
#
_cell.length_a   1.000
_cell.length_b   1.000
_cell.length_c   1.000
_cell.angle_alpha   90.00
_cell.angle_beta   90.00
_cell.angle_gamma   90.00
#
_symmetry.space_group_name_H-M   'P 1'
#
loop_
_entity.id
_entity.type
_entity.pdbx_description
1 polymer ?
#
loop_
_entity_poly.entity_id
_entity_poly.type
_entity_poly.pdbx_seq_one_letter_code
_entity_poly.pdbx_strand_id
1 'polypeptide(L)'
;MTDREQGAEFVCAHIVFEGHAANPLANALPSCVCLPLATLPDCVPVLTLLFAEAQATNCGRQVMLDRLFEVVLIQLLRHLMELGSTQAGLITGLAHPQLRHALAAIHQTPAQPWSVESLASLAGMSRSVFANQFRDVVGETPAGYLQRWRIGLVQKWLKNGQPLRLIAEEAGYSSEPALSRAFKSQCGLSPKAWLVQEQQRSLDARP
;
A
#
# COMPACT_ATOMS: atom_id res chain seq x y z
N MET A 1 8.74 40.19 31.76
CA MET A 1 7.88 39.42 30.84
C MET A 1 8.83 38.64 29.96
N THR A 2 9.07 37.40 30.30
CA THR A 2 9.98 36.51 29.60
C THR A 2 9.19 35.75 28.55
N ASP A 3 9.43 36.08 27.27
CA ASP A 3 8.98 35.31 26.13
C ASP A 3 9.61 33.92 26.24
N ARG A 4 8.82 32.92 26.62
CA ARG A 4 9.19 31.53 26.48
C ARG A 4 9.03 31.20 24.99
N GLU A 5 10.14 31.11 24.28
CA GLU A 5 10.19 30.42 23.01
C GLU A 5 9.61 29.02 23.21
N GLN A 6 8.36 28.83 22.79
CA GLN A 6 7.76 27.51 22.72
C GLN A 6 8.45 26.79 21.57
N GLY A 7 9.47 25.98 21.89
CA GLY A 7 10.10 25.08 20.94
C GLY A 7 9.04 24.16 20.34
N ALA A 8 9.07 23.97 19.01
CA ALA A 8 8.18 23.04 18.35
C ALA A 8 8.54 21.60 18.77
N GLU A 9 7.57 20.86 19.25
CA GLU A 9 7.73 19.43 19.54
C GLU A 9 7.46 18.61 18.26
N PHE A 10 8.37 17.68 17.96
CA PHE A 10 8.24 16.78 16.82
C PHE A 10 8.25 15.33 17.28
N VAL A 11 7.38 14.54 16.71
CA VAL A 11 7.43 13.07 16.80
C VAL A 11 7.57 12.53 15.39
N CYS A 12 8.62 11.74 15.15
CA CYS A 12 8.92 11.16 13.84
C CYS A 12 8.67 9.66 13.84
N ALA A 13 8.09 9.15 12.76
CA ALA A 13 7.95 7.72 12.50
C ALA A 13 8.37 7.38 11.08
N HIS A 14 8.86 6.17 10.88
CA HIS A 14 9.14 5.60 9.58
C HIS A 14 8.15 4.46 9.31
N ILE A 15 7.40 4.58 8.22
CA ILE A 15 6.49 3.53 7.77
C ILE A 15 7.11 2.82 6.59
N VAL A 16 7.36 1.53 6.74
CA VAL A 16 7.91 0.70 5.67
C VAL A 16 6.76 -0.04 4.99
N PHE A 17 6.51 0.30 3.73
CA PHE A 17 5.55 -0.44 2.91
C PHE A 17 6.20 -1.71 2.37
N GLU A 18 5.59 -2.86 2.65
CA GLU A 18 6.02 -4.13 2.07
C GLU A 18 5.91 -4.07 0.54
N GLY A 19 6.89 -4.65 -0.18
CA GLY A 19 6.95 -4.61 -1.64
C GLY A 19 7.61 -3.35 -2.22
N HIS A 20 8.11 -2.43 -1.39
CA HIS A 20 8.85 -1.22 -1.80
C HIS A 20 8.17 -0.48 -2.97
N ALA A 21 8.90 -0.27 -4.08
CA ALA A 21 8.39 0.42 -5.27
C ALA A 21 7.20 -0.29 -5.98
N ALA A 22 6.93 -1.57 -5.67
CA ALA A 22 5.78 -2.29 -6.23
C ALA A 22 4.49 -2.11 -5.38
N ASN A 23 4.60 -1.52 -4.18
CA ASN A 23 3.42 -1.30 -3.34
C ASN A 23 2.54 -0.20 -3.94
N PRO A 24 1.27 -0.50 -4.30
CA PRO A 24 0.38 0.48 -4.92
C PRO A 24 0.07 1.67 -4.01
N LEU A 25 0.06 1.46 -2.69
CA LEU A 25 -0.22 2.52 -1.73
C LEU A 25 0.95 3.50 -1.64
N ALA A 26 2.20 2.99 -1.57
CA ALA A 26 3.39 3.84 -1.57
C ALA A 26 3.48 4.71 -2.83
N ASN A 27 3.13 4.13 -4.00
CA ASN A 27 3.13 4.86 -5.28
C ASN A 27 1.97 5.85 -5.44
N ALA A 28 0.90 5.68 -4.67
CA ALA A 28 -0.27 6.55 -4.73
C ALA A 28 -0.17 7.75 -3.77
N LEU A 29 0.78 7.73 -2.84
CA LEU A 29 1.02 8.84 -1.94
C LEU A 29 1.81 9.94 -2.64
N PRO A 30 1.48 11.22 -2.42
CA PRO A 30 2.30 12.36 -2.85
C PRO A 30 3.70 12.28 -2.22
N SER A 31 4.69 12.88 -2.88
CA SER A 31 6.07 12.95 -2.36
C SER A 31 6.17 13.70 -1.03
N CYS A 32 5.24 14.59 -0.76
CA CYS A 32 5.12 15.32 0.49
C CYS A 32 3.64 15.66 0.73
N VAL A 33 3.20 15.48 1.98
CA VAL A 33 1.87 15.89 2.45
C VAL A 33 2.06 16.75 3.68
N CYS A 34 1.61 18.00 3.60
CA CYS A 34 1.61 18.93 4.72
C CYS A 34 0.17 19.41 4.94
N LEU A 35 -0.41 19.05 6.07
CA LEU A 35 -1.81 19.34 6.38
C LEU A 35 -1.90 20.08 7.73
N PRO A 36 -2.62 21.20 7.78
CA PRO A 36 -2.98 21.83 9.06
C PRO A 36 -3.83 20.86 9.89
N LEU A 37 -3.55 20.75 11.18
CA LEU A 37 -4.31 19.86 12.07
C LEU A 37 -5.80 20.20 12.12
N ALA A 38 -6.15 21.45 11.89
CA ALA A 38 -7.53 21.89 11.79
C ALA A 38 -8.34 21.21 10.65
N THR A 39 -7.65 20.69 9.63
CA THR A 39 -8.29 19.93 8.54
C THR A 39 -8.49 18.46 8.87
N LEU A 40 -7.97 17.98 9.99
CA LEU A 40 -7.97 16.59 10.42
C LEU A 40 -8.54 16.45 11.83
N PRO A 41 -9.80 16.86 12.09
CA PRO A 41 -10.37 16.85 13.46
C PRO A 41 -10.33 15.47 14.10
N ASP A 42 -10.52 14.40 13.34
CA ASP A 42 -10.51 13.02 13.83
C ASP A 42 -9.10 12.54 14.22
N CYS A 43 -8.04 13.19 13.74
CA CYS A 43 -6.66 12.88 14.14
C CYS A 43 -6.30 13.52 15.50
N VAL A 44 -6.97 14.57 15.94
CA VAL A 44 -6.63 15.32 17.16
C VAL A 44 -6.55 14.41 18.40
N PRO A 45 -7.56 13.56 18.71
CA PRO A 45 -7.49 12.69 19.88
C PRO A 45 -6.35 11.68 19.80
N VAL A 46 -6.11 11.12 18.60
CA VAL A 46 -5.06 10.14 18.37
C VAL A 46 -3.68 10.77 18.53
N LEU A 47 -3.47 11.96 17.96
CA LEU A 47 -2.22 12.70 18.09
C LEU A 47 -1.97 13.14 19.53
N THR A 48 -3.01 13.57 20.27
CA THR A 48 -2.87 13.91 21.68
C THR A 48 -2.37 12.72 22.50
N LEU A 49 -2.94 11.53 22.28
CA LEU A 49 -2.48 10.30 22.91
C LEU A 49 -1.07 9.91 22.48
N LEU A 50 -0.75 10.05 21.19
CA LEU A 50 0.57 9.75 20.62
C LEU A 50 1.66 10.64 21.25
N PHE A 51 1.43 11.94 21.34
CA PHE A 51 2.40 12.85 21.96
C PHE A 51 2.56 12.56 23.46
N ALA A 52 1.48 12.28 24.19
CA ALA A 52 1.54 11.88 25.58
C ALA A 52 2.37 10.59 25.79
N GLU A 53 2.12 9.56 24.96
CA GLU A 53 2.87 8.30 25.01
C GLU A 53 4.33 8.47 24.59
N ALA A 54 4.61 9.37 23.62
CA ALA A 54 5.97 9.67 23.18
C ALA A 54 6.84 10.28 24.29
N GLN A 55 6.24 11.01 25.22
CA GLN A 55 6.92 11.61 26.37
C GLN A 55 6.96 10.67 27.58
N ALA A 56 6.13 9.62 27.62
CA ALA A 56 6.05 8.67 28.73
C ALA A 56 7.20 7.64 28.67
N THR A 57 7.46 7.01 29.81
CA THR A 57 8.43 5.90 29.95
C THR A 57 7.74 4.57 30.30
N ASN A 58 6.48 4.44 29.91
CA ASN A 58 5.63 3.30 30.24
C ASN A 58 6.12 1.99 29.56
N CYS A 59 5.84 0.86 30.22
CA CYS A 59 5.99 -0.45 29.60
C CYS A 59 5.05 -0.56 28.40
N GLY A 60 5.54 -1.12 27.26
CA GLY A 60 4.74 -1.23 26.02
C GLY A 60 4.66 0.04 25.18
N ARG A 61 5.34 1.12 25.57
CA ARG A 61 5.36 2.41 24.85
C ARG A 61 5.58 2.25 23.34
N GLN A 62 6.59 1.48 22.93
CA GLN A 62 6.90 1.32 21.50
C GLN A 62 5.74 0.66 20.74
N VAL A 63 5.16 -0.40 21.31
CA VAL A 63 4.02 -1.09 20.70
C VAL A 63 2.83 -0.16 20.57
N MET A 64 2.58 0.67 21.58
CA MET A 64 1.49 1.64 21.57
C MET A 64 1.72 2.72 20.51
N LEU A 65 2.93 3.29 20.43
CA LEU A 65 3.30 4.26 19.40
C LEU A 65 3.12 3.69 17.99
N ASP A 66 3.57 2.47 17.74
CA ASP A 66 3.41 1.83 16.43
C ASP A 66 1.93 1.73 16.03
N ARG A 67 1.05 1.33 16.95
CA ARG A 67 -0.39 1.26 16.69
C ARG A 67 -1.05 2.63 16.50
N LEU A 68 -0.64 3.62 17.25
CA LEU A 68 -1.15 4.99 17.09
C LEU A 68 -0.73 5.58 15.74
N PHE A 69 0.49 5.35 15.29
CA PHE A 69 0.93 5.76 13.96
C PHE A 69 0.17 5.06 12.84
N GLU A 70 -0.17 3.77 13.00
CA GLU A 70 -1.04 3.06 12.04
C GLU A 70 -2.42 3.74 11.94
N VAL A 71 -3.00 4.13 13.07
CA VAL A 71 -4.29 4.85 13.10
C VAL A 71 -4.19 6.22 12.43
N VAL A 72 -3.13 6.98 12.72
CA VAL A 72 -2.88 8.28 12.07
C VAL A 72 -2.75 8.11 10.55
N LEU A 73 -2.02 7.09 10.09
CA LEU A 73 -1.91 6.80 8.66
C LEU A 73 -3.27 6.51 8.02
N ILE A 74 -4.11 5.71 8.68
CA ILE A 74 -5.45 5.40 8.18
C ILE A 74 -6.31 6.67 8.06
N GLN A 75 -6.28 7.54 9.06
CA GLN A 75 -7.01 8.80 9.03
C GLN A 75 -6.50 9.72 7.92
N LEU A 76 -5.19 9.82 7.75
CA LEU A 76 -4.57 10.56 6.65
C LEU A 76 -5.03 10.04 5.28
N LEU A 77 -5.01 8.72 5.08
CA LEU A 77 -5.45 8.11 3.82
C LEU A 77 -6.93 8.39 3.54
N ARG A 78 -7.80 8.30 4.56
CA ARG A 78 -9.21 8.66 4.43
C ARG A 78 -9.39 10.11 4.01
N HIS A 79 -8.68 11.03 4.64
CA HIS A 79 -8.72 12.43 4.28
C HIS A 79 -8.24 12.70 2.85
N LEU A 80 -7.16 12.05 2.41
CA LEU A 80 -6.68 12.13 1.03
C LEU A 80 -7.71 11.58 0.02
N MET A 81 -8.46 10.55 0.40
CA MET A 81 -9.56 10.03 -0.42
C MET A 81 -10.73 11.02 -0.52
N GLU A 82 -11.07 11.72 0.57
CA GLU A 82 -12.12 12.74 0.61
C GLU A 82 -11.77 13.99 -0.19
N LEU A 83 -10.50 14.41 -0.15
CA LEU A 83 -10.00 15.54 -0.93
C LEU A 83 -10.06 15.30 -2.45
N GLY A 84 -10.21 14.04 -2.87
CA GLY A 84 -10.20 13.68 -4.28
C GLY A 84 -8.86 13.99 -4.92
N SER A 85 -7.86 13.14 -4.71
CA SER A 85 -6.56 13.30 -5.36
C SER A 85 -6.73 13.49 -6.86
N THR A 86 -6.14 14.55 -7.41
CA THR A 86 -6.15 14.83 -8.85
C THR A 86 -5.25 13.89 -9.65
N GLN A 87 -4.41 13.10 -8.96
CA GLN A 87 -3.53 12.11 -9.59
C GLN A 87 -4.19 10.73 -9.63
N ALA A 88 -4.14 10.11 -10.80
CA ALA A 88 -4.55 8.72 -10.97
C ALA A 88 -3.74 7.79 -10.04
N GLY A 89 -4.41 6.84 -9.39
CA GLY A 89 -3.75 5.92 -8.48
C GLY A 89 -4.72 5.13 -7.60
N LEU A 90 -4.15 4.30 -6.71
CA LEU A 90 -4.93 3.46 -5.81
C LEU A 90 -5.86 4.27 -4.91
N ILE A 91 -5.39 5.39 -4.34
CA ILE A 91 -6.19 6.22 -3.42
C ILE A 91 -7.43 6.75 -4.15
N THR A 92 -7.26 7.31 -5.36
CA THR A 92 -8.36 7.80 -6.19
C THR A 92 -9.31 6.67 -6.59
N GLY A 93 -8.77 5.49 -6.90
CA GLY A 93 -9.57 4.29 -7.22
C GLY A 93 -10.40 3.80 -6.03
N LEU A 94 -9.87 3.80 -4.83
CA LEU A 94 -10.59 3.43 -3.60
C LEU A 94 -11.62 4.48 -3.18
N ALA A 95 -11.40 5.74 -3.49
CA ALA A 95 -12.37 6.81 -3.30
C ALA A 95 -13.55 6.70 -4.27
N HIS A 96 -13.34 6.10 -5.45
CA HIS A 96 -14.37 5.98 -6.48
C HIS A 96 -15.47 4.99 -6.06
N PRO A 97 -16.76 5.39 -6.05
CA PRO A 97 -17.84 4.60 -5.44
C PRO A 97 -18.05 3.21 -6.06
N GLN A 98 -17.72 3.04 -7.32
CA GLN A 98 -17.89 1.78 -8.05
C GLN A 98 -16.57 1.00 -8.16
N LEU A 99 -15.44 1.64 -8.53
CA LEU A 99 -14.16 0.97 -8.73
C LEU A 99 -13.60 0.36 -7.43
N ARG A 100 -13.92 0.94 -6.26
CA ARG A 100 -13.51 0.40 -4.97
C ARG A 100 -13.92 -1.06 -4.75
N HIS A 101 -15.06 -1.49 -5.30
CA HIS A 101 -15.53 -2.87 -5.16
C HIS A 101 -14.63 -3.85 -5.94
N ALA A 102 -14.22 -3.48 -7.15
CA ALA A 102 -13.29 -4.28 -7.94
C ALA A 102 -11.88 -4.30 -7.32
N LEU A 103 -11.39 -3.15 -6.83
CA LEU A 103 -10.10 -3.06 -6.14
C LEU A 103 -10.09 -3.88 -4.85
N ALA A 104 -11.13 -3.78 -4.03
CA ALA A 104 -11.28 -4.58 -2.82
C ALA A 104 -11.27 -6.09 -3.13
N ALA A 105 -12.00 -6.53 -4.17
CA ALA A 105 -12.02 -7.92 -4.59
C ALA A 105 -10.63 -8.43 -5.05
N ILE A 106 -9.91 -7.64 -5.84
CA ILE A 106 -8.53 -7.95 -6.24
C ILE A 106 -7.62 -8.13 -5.01
N HIS A 107 -7.74 -7.25 -4.01
CA HIS A 107 -6.90 -7.31 -2.83
C HIS A 107 -7.25 -8.47 -1.91
N GLN A 108 -8.55 -8.77 -1.72
CA GLN A 108 -9.01 -9.84 -0.84
C GLN A 108 -8.76 -11.23 -1.40
N THR A 109 -8.91 -11.40 -2.70
CA THR A 109 -8.79 -12.70 -3.36
C THR A 109 -7.91 -12.62 -4.62
N PRO A 110 -6.60 -12.34 -4.47
CA PRO A 110 -5.70 -12.15 -5.61
C PRO A 110 -5.53 -13.41 -6.47
N ALA A 111 -5.67 -14.60 -5.89
CA ALA A 111 -5.57 -15.88 -6.62
C ALA A 111 -6.74 -16.13 -7.59
N GLN A 112 -7.88 -15.49 -7.35
CA GLN A 112 -9.07 -15.65 -8.20
C GLN A 112 -8.74 -15.27 -9.66
N PRO A 113 -9.22 -16.06 -10.67
CA PRO A 113 -8.98 -15.74 -12.09
C PRO A 113 -9.89 -14.59 -12.55
N TRP A 114 -9.61 -13.40 -12.02
CA TRP A 114 -10.35 -12.19 -12.36
C TRP A 114 -10.26 -11.86 -13.85
N SER A 115 -11.40 -11.72 -14.49
CA SER A 115 -11.51 -11.14 -15.83
C SER A 115 -12.01 -9.69 -15.77
N VAL A 116 -11.82 -8.95 -16.85
CA VAL A 116 -12.36 -7.58 -16.94
C VAL A 116 -13.89 -7.59 -16.79
N GLU A 117 -14.55 -8.61 -17.31
CA GLU A 117 -16.01 -8.81 -17.22
C GLU A 117 -16.46 -9.01 -15.77
N SER A 118 -15.79 -9.91 -15.03
CA SER A 118 -16.14 -10.19 -13.64
C SER A 118 -15.90 -8.98 -12.73
N LEU A 119 -14.81 -8.25 -12.94
CA LEU A 119 -14.51 -7.02 -12.20
C LEU A 119 -15.49 -5.89 -12.56
N ALA A 120 -15.87 -5.75 -13.82
CA ALA A 120 -16.87 -4.79 -14.27
C ALA A 120 -18.23 -5.07 -13.65
N SER A 121 -18.62 -6.35 -13.55
CA SER A 121 -19.86 -6.78 -12.89
C SER A 121 -19.89 -6.37 -11.42
N LEU A 122 -18.77 -6.57 -10.68
CA LEU A 122 -18.65 -6.14 -9.29
C LEU A 122 -18.74 -4.61 -9.14
N ALA A 123 -18.24 -3.87 -10.12
CA ALA A 123 -18.33 -2.41 -10.15
C ALA A 123 -19.70 -1.89 -10.61
N GLY A 124 -20.62 -2.77 -11.03
CA GLY A 124 -21.91 -2.38 -11.61
C GLY A 124 -21.78 -1.62 -12.92
N MET A 125 -20.78 -1.96 -13.74
CA MET A 125 -20.45 -1.28 -15.00
C MET A 125 -20.44 -2.26 -16.19
N SER A 126 -20.62 -1.72 -17.42
CA SER A 126 -20.28 -2.47 -18.61
C SER A 126 -18.76 -2.64 -18.73
N ARG A 127 -18.32 -3.72 -19.41
CA ARG A 127 -16.89 -4.03 -19.61
C ARG A 127 -16.08 -2.86 -20.15
N SER A 128 -16.59 -2.17 -21.16
CA SER A 128 -15.88 -1.06 -21.80
C SER A 128 -15.79 0.17 -20.90
N VAL A 129 -16.87 0.52 -20.22
CA VAL A 129 -16.91 1.64 -19.27
C VAL A 129 -15.96 1.38 -18.11
N PHE A 130 -16.00 0.18 -17.54
CA PHE A 130 -15.11 -0.20 -16.46
C PHE A 130 -13.63 -0.12 -16.85
N ALA A 131 -13.24 -0.72 -17.99
CA ALA A 131 -11.85 -0.73 -18.43
C ALA A 131 -11.29 0.68 -18.67
N ASN A 132 -12.08 1.58 -19.24
CA ASN A 132 -11.68 2.96 -19.47
C ASN A 132 -11.60 3.74 -18.15
N GLN A 133 -12.66 3.72 -17.32
CA GLN A 133 -12.65 4.40 -16.02
C GLN A 133 -11.55 3.88 -15.10
N PHE A 134 -11.33 2.57 -15.07
CA PHE A 134 -10.26 2.00 -14.25
C PHE A 134 -8.90 2.55 -14.68
N ARG A 135 -8.62 2.62 -15.99
CA ARG A 135 -7.37 3.21 -16.51
C ARG A 135 -7.24 4.69 -16.19
N ASP A 136 -8.31 5.46 -16.37
CA ASP A 136 -8.28 6.90 -16.15
C ASP A 136 -8.12 7.26 -14.66
N VAL A 137 -8.77 6.49 -13.77
CA VAL A 137 -8.79 6.76 -12.33
C VAL A 137 -7.60 6.11 -11.60
N VAL A 138 -7.22 4.86 -11.98
CA VAL A 138 -6.15 4.11 -11.31
C VAL A 138 -4.80 4.28 -12.03
N GLY A 139 -4.81 4.72 -13.28
CA GLY A 139 -3.59 4.99 -14.07
C GLY A 139 -3.06 3.79 -14.85
N GLU A 140 -3.70 2.62 -14.74
CA GLU A 140 -3.30 1.39 -15.45
C GLU A 140 -4.50 0.49 -15.75
N THR A 141 -4.30 -0.53 -16.57
CA THR A 141 -5.37 -1.49 -16.90
C THR A 141 -5.69 -2.40 -15.71
N PRO A 142 -6.93 -2.92 -15.58
CA PRO A 142 -7.29 -3.86 -14.51
C PRO A 142 -6.39 -5.09 -14.46
N ALA A 143 -6.03 -5.65 -15.62
CA ALA A 143 -5.13 -6.80 -15.71
C ALA A 143 -3.69 -6.45 -15.27
N GLY A 144 -3.18 -5.28 -15.67
CA GLY A 144 -1.86 -4.78 -15.26
C GLY A 144 -1.79 -4.58 -13.75
N TYR A 145 -2.83 -3.95 -13.19
CA TYR A 145 -2.98 -3.75 -11.75
C TYR A 145 -2.97 -5.07 -10.97
N LEU A 146 -3.80 -6.04 -11.37
CA LEU A 146 -3.86 -7.36 -10.76
C LEU A 146 -2.50 -8.06 -10.81
N GLN A 147 -1.84 -8.03 -11.97
CA GLN A 147 -0.51 -8.64 -12.14
C GLN A 147 0.52 -7.99 -11.21
N ARG A 148 0.56 -6.67 -11.15
CA ARG A 148 1.48 -5.92 -10.28
C ARG A 148 1.20 -6.21 -8.79
N TRP A 149 -0.08 -6.26 -8.40
CA TRP A 149 -0.48 -6.62 -7.04
C TRP A 149 -0.02 -8.03 -6.67
N ARG A 150 -0.26 -9.03 -7.53
CA ARG A 150 0.22 -10.40 -7.33
C ARG A 150 1.73 -10.48 -7.17
N ILE A 151 2.48 -9.74 -7.99
CA ILE A 151 3.96 -9.74 -7.90
C ILE A 151 4.43 -9.11 -6.58
N GLY A 152 3.77 -8.07 -6.09
CA GLY A 152 4.05 -7.51 -4.76
C GLY A 152 3.87 -8.54 -3.64
N LEU A 153 2.78 -9.32 -3.68
CA LEU A 153 2.55 -10.43 -2.74
C LEU A 153 3.63 -11.52 -2.86
N VAL A 154 4.00 -11.88 -4.09
CA VAL A 154 5.09 -12.85 -4.35
C VAL A 154 6.40 -12.39 -3.72
N GLN A 155 6.75 -11.12 -3.86
CA GLN A 155 7.94 -10.53 -3.24
C GLN A 155 7.91 -10.66 -1.70
N LYS A 156 6.76 -10.40 -1.09
CA LYS A 156 6.55 -10.57 0.35
C LYS A 156 6.75 -12.02 0.78
N TRP A 157 6.09 -12.96 0.13
CA TRP A 157 6.15 -14.38 0.47
C TRP A 157 7.54 -14.98 0.23
N LEU A 158 8.27 -14.54 -0.81
CA LEU A 158 9.67 -14.90 -1.04
C LEU A 158 10.58 -14.44 0.12
N LYS A 159 10.41 -13.21 0.61
CA LYS A 159 11.17 -12.70 1.76
C LYS A 159 10.89 -13.50 3.03
N ASN A 160 9.66 -14.00 3.18
CA ASN A 160 9.26 -14.86 4.30
C ASN A 160 9.72 -16.33 4.14
N GLY A 161 10.47 -16.66 3.07
CA GLY A 161 11.02 -17.99 2.86
C GLY A 161 10.00 -19.04 2.39
N GLN A 162 8.84 -18.64 1.90
CA GLN A 162 7.84 -19.59 1.41
C GLN A 162 8.32 -20.30 0.13
N PRO A 163 8.00 -21.60 -0.05
CA PRO A 163 8.33 -22.34 -1.25
C PRO A 163 7.66 -21.76 -2.51
N LEU A 164 8.42 -21.66 -3.61
CA LEU A 164 7.93 -21.03 -4.85
C LEU A 164 6.66 -21.69 -5.41
N ARG A 165 6.51 -23.01 -5.20
CA ARG A 165 5.31 -23.75 -5.59
C ARG A 165 4.06 -23.22 -4.88
N LEU A 166 4.11 -23.06 -3.57
CA LEU A 166 2.98 -22.54 -2.78
C LEU A 166 2.69 -21.08 -3.15
N ILE A 167 3.74 -20.29 -3.33
CA ILE A 167 3.61 -18.90 -3.78
C ILE A 167 2.88 -18.81 -5.13
N ALA A 168 3.20 -19.70 -6.08
CA ALA A 168 2.54 -19.70 -7.38
C ALA A 168 1.03 -19.97 -7.25
N GLU A 169 0.65 -20.93 -6.43
CA GLU A 169 -0.74 -21.30 -6.17
C GLU A 169 -1.49 -20.14 -5.48
N GLU A 170 -0.95 -19.61 -4.38
CA GLU A 170 -1.54 -18.52 -3.60
C GLU A 170 -1.63 -17.20 -4.37
N ALA A 171 -0.71 -16.95 -5.32
CA ALA A 171 -0.76 -15.79 -6.18
C ALA A 171 -1.65 -15.99 -7.43
N GLY A 172 -2.25 -17.19 -7.62
CA GLY A 172 -3.15 -17.50 -8.74
C GLY A 172 -2.43 -17.71 -10.07
N TYR A 173 -1.21 -18.27 -10.04
CA TYR A 173 -0.51 -18.74 -11.21
C TYR A 173 -0.68 -20.25 -11.37
N SER A 174 -0.84 -20.70 -12.62
CA SER A 174 -1.06 -22.12 -12.92
C SER A 174 0.17 -23.01 -12.64
N SER A 175 1.35 -22.42 -12.48
CA SER A 175 2.60 -23.16 -12.23
C SER A 175 3.74 -22.21 -11.83
N GLU A 176 4.81 -22.78 -11.22
CA GLU A 176 6.05 -22.03 -10.93
C GLU A 176 6.69 -21.40 -12.19
N PRO A 177 6.75 -22.08 -13.36
CA PRO A 177 7.24 -21.43 -14.57
C PRO A 177 6.40 -20.25 -15.03
N ALA A 178 5.07 -20.31 -14.88
CA ALA A 178 4.17 -19.19 -15.20
C ALA A 178 4.43 -17.99 -14.28
N LEU A 179 4.52 -18.24 -12.98
CA LEU A 179 4.93 -17.22 -12.00
C LEU A 179 6.29 -16.63 -12.34
N SER A 180 7.31 -17.47 -12.60
CA SER A 180 8.68 -17.02 -12.88
C SER A 180 8.76 -16.12 -14.10
N ARG A 181 8.00 -16.42 -15.16
CA ARG A 181 7.90 -15.54 -16.35
C ARG A 181 7.25 -14.21 -16.02
N ALA A 182 6.11 -14.22 -15.32
CA ALA A 182 5.41 -13.00 -14.91
C ALA A 182 6.28 -12.12 -13.99
N PHE A 183 6.95 -12.75 -13.03
CA PHE A 183 7.85 -12.07 -12.11
C PHE A 183 9.03 -11.43 -12.82
N LYS A 184 9.70 -12.18 -13.74
CA LYS A 184 10.82 -11.65 -14.53
C LYS A 184 10.39 -10.50 -15.43
N SER A 185 9.19 -10.56 -16.02
CA SER A 185 8.64 -9.48 -16.84
C SER A 185 8.43 -8.19 -16.04
N GLN A 186 8.03 -8.28 -14.77
CA GLN A 186 7.76 -7.13 -13.91
C GLN A 186 9.01 -6.60 -13.16
N CYS A 187 9.88 -7.51 -12.71
CA CYS A 187 11.02 -7.18 -11.85
C CYS A 187 12.37 -7.21 -12.58
N GLY A 188 12.41 -7.63 -13.84
CA GLY A 188 13.66 -7.79 -14.62
C GLY A 188 14.48 -9.02 -14.24
N LEU A 189 14.25 -9.62 -13.08
CA LEU A 189 15.00 -10.74 -12.51
C LEU A 189 14.09 -11.95 -12.24
N SER A 190 14.67 -13.14 -12.20
CA SER A 190 13.94 -14.32 -11.70
C SER A 190 13.66 -14.19 -10.20
N PRO A 191 12.62 -14.88 -9.64
CA PRO A 191 12.31 -14.82 -8.21
C PRO A 191 13.52 -15.11 -7.32
N LYS A 192 14.33 -16.12 -7.68
CA LYS A 192 15.54 -16.50 -6.92
C LYS A 192 16.62 -15.41 -6.98
N ALA A 193 16.90 -14.89 -8.18
CA ALA A 193 17.91 -13.84 -8.34
C ALA A 193 17.50 -12.53 -7.64
N TRP A 194 16.23 -12.20 -7.68
CA TRP A 194 15.67 -11.06 -6.98
C TRP A 194 15.84 -11.19 -5.45
N LEU A 195 15.52 -12.38 -4.90
CA LEU A 195 15.65 -12.63 -3.46
C LEU A 195 17.11 -12.49 -2.97
N VAL A 196 18.07 -13.01 -3.74
CA VAL A 196 19.51 -12.87 -3.42
C VAL A 196 19.92 -11.38 -3.42
N GLN A 197 19.47 -10.62 -4.42
CA GLN A 197 19.76 -9.18 -4.49
C GLN A 197 19.16 -8.40 -3.31
N GLU A 198 17.93 -8.73 -2.90
CA GLU A 198 17.29 -8.09 -1.75
C GLU A 198 17.97 -8.41 -0.42
N GLN A 199 18.45 -9.65 -0.25
CA GLN A 199 19.23 -10.04 0.93
C GLN A 199 20.54 -9.26 1.01
N GLN A 200 21.25 -9.09 -0.11
CA GLN A 200 22.46 -8.28 -0.18
C GLN A 200 22.21 -6.82 0.18
N ARG A 201 21.17 -6.20 -0.42
CA ARG A 201 20.77 -4.81 -0.08
C ARG A 201 20.46 -4.62 1.40
N SER A 202 19.83 -5.64 2.03
CA SER A 202 19.48 -5.59 3.44
C SER A 202 20.72 -5.72 4.35
N LEU A 203 21.78 -6.35 3.89
CA LEU A 203 23.07 -6.44 4.61
C LEU A 203 23.85 -5.12 4.50
N ASP A 204 23.87 -4.51 3.31
CA ASP A 204 24.58 -3.27 3.04
C ASP A 204 23.91 -2.03 3.70
N ALA A 205 22.61 -2.14 4.03
CA ALA A 205 21.85 -1.06 4.68
C ALA A 205 21.90 -1.11 6.22
N ARG A 206 22.64 -2.05 6.81
CA ARG A 206 22.85 -2.09 8.27
C ARG A 206 24.05 -1.17 8.61
N PRO A 207 23.83 -0.16 9.46
CA PRO A 207 24.88 0.77 9.91
C PRO A 207 25.95 0.09 10.75
#